data_9f875d45e0216f1ee78a3f123b71945f
#
_entry.id   9f875d45e0216f1ee78a3f123b71945f
#
_cell.length_a   1.000
_cell.length_b   1.000
_cell.length_c   1.000
_cell.angle_alpha   90.00
_cell.angle_beta   90.00
_cell.angle_gamma   90.00
#
_symmetry.space_group_name_H-M   'P 1'
#
loop_
_entity.id
_entity.type
_entity.pdbx_description
1 polymer ?
#
loop_
_entity_poly.entity_id
_entity_poly.type
_entity_poly.pdbx_seq_one_letter_code
_entity_poly.pdbx_strand_id
1 'polypeptide(L)'
;GLSMLYGATGTLDVSQVFKAINSGQVRHQVLVFGLVFVVAGLAFKLGVVPFHMWIPDVYQGAPTAITLMIGGAPKLAAFAIMMRLLVEGLLPLAIDWQQMLGIMAVGSLLIGNLAAIAQKNLKRMLAYSTISQMGFVLLAMMSGVVAGKADLLTLENAYSSAMFYVVSYVLTTLAAFGIILLLAREGFESEEISDLAGLNQRSPLYAGVMAVCLLSLAGLPPLVGFYAKLSVLQTLVASGLPSYIGLAVFAVLMSLVGAFYYLRVIKVMYFDAPITVSTVSAPMDVRVVLTVNGALLLILGVLPGGLMALCAQAIAKTLGT
;
A
#
# COMPACT_ATOMS: atom_id res chain seq x y z
N GLY A 1 -17.09 -14.06 -9.36
CA GLY A 1 -17.31 -14.03 -7.91
C GLY A 1 -18.64 -13.39 -7.54
N LEU A 2 -18.89 -12.14 -7.97
CA LEU A 2 -20.16 -11.46 -7.67
C LEU A 2 -21.38 -12.20 -8.22
N SER A 3 -21.29 -12.77 -9.42
CA SER A 3 -22.38 -13.58 -9.99
C SER A 3 -22.65 -14.86 -9.17
N MET A 4 -21.61 -15.46 -8.62
CA MET A 4 -21.75 -16.63 -7.75
C MET A 4 -22.40 -16.28 -6.41
N LEU A 5 -22.01 -15.14 -5.84
CA LEU A 5 -22.63 -14.63 -4.62
C LEU A 5 -24.11 -14.29 -4.87
N TYR A 6 -24.42 -13.65 -6.01
CA TYR A 6 -25.79 -13.40 -6.41
C TYR A 6 -26.61 -14.71 -6.56
N GLY A 7 -26.06 -15.71 -7.25
CA GLY A 7 -26.71 -17.01 -7.39
C GLY A 7 -26.97 -17.71 -6.06
N ALA A 8 -26.11 -17.45 -5.06
CA ALA A 8 -26.23 -18.02 -3.71
C ALA A 8 -27.23 -17.26 -2.82
N THR A 9 -27.22 -15.91 -2.89
CA THR A 9 -27.97 -15.04 -1.97
C THR A 9 -29.22 -14.42 -2.57
N GLY A 10 -29.34 -14.42 -3.90
CA GLY A 10 -30.46 -13.81 -4.65
C GLY A 10 -30.38 -12.27 -4.72
N THR A 11 -29.31 -11.66 -4.22
CA THR A 11 -29.17 -10.19 -4.15
C THR A 11 -27.73 -9.74 -4.37
N LEU A 12 -27.54 -8.48 -4.81
CA LEU A 12 -26.24 -7.77 -4.85
C LEU A 12 -26.19 -6.59 -3.86
N ASP A 13 -27.26 -6.34 -3.13
CA ASP A 13 -27.24 -5.38 -2.05
C ASP A 13 -26.37 -5.90 -0.91
N VAL A 14 -25.35 -5.11 -0.52
CA VAL A 14 -24.32 -5.54 0.42
C VAL A 14 -24.93 -5.92 1.77
N SER A 15 -25.90 -5.15 2.25
CA SER A 15 -26.54 -5.41 3.55
C SER A 15 -27.45 -6.64 3.51
N GLN A 16 -28.08 -6.90 2.39
CA GLN A 16 -28.92 -8.10 2.21
C GLN A 16 -28.05 -9.35 2.01
N VAL A 17 -26.90 -9.25 1.32
CA VAL A 17 -25.91 -10.34 1.23
C VAL A 17 -25.44 -10.74 2.62
N PHE A 18 -25.06 -9.76 3.47
CA PHE A 18 -24.65 -10.01 4.87
C PHE A 18 -25.75 -10.76 5.65
N LYS A 19 -27.01 -10.31 5.55
CA LYS A 19 -28.16 -10.97 6.21
C LYS A 19 -28.40 -12.39 5.68
N ALA A 20 -28.32 -12.60 4.37
CA ALA A 20 -28.51 -13.90 3.75
C ALA A 20 -27.44 -14.91 4.19
N ILE A 21 -26.19 -14.47 4.33
CA ILE A 21 -25.10 -15.34 4.82
C ILE A 21 -25.33 -15.69 6.30
N ASN A 22 -25.68 -14.71 7.14
CA ASN A 22 -25.93 -14.93 8.57
C ASN A 22 -27.16 -15.79 8.84
N SER A 23 -28.13 -15.85 7.91
CA SER A 23 -29.31 -16.74 8.09
C SER A 23 -28.95 -18.23 8.07
N GLY A 24 -27.76 -18.60 7.60
CA GLY A 24 -27.31 -20.01 7.49
C GLY A 24 -28.01 -20.82 6.43
N GLN A 25 -28.90 -20.22 5.61
CA GLN A 25 -29.67 -20.94 4.59
C GLN A 25 -28.86 -21.23 3.33
N VAL A 26 -27.74 -20.50 3.13
CA VAL A 26 -26.87 -20.66 1.96
C VAL A 26 -25.74 -21.65 2.27
N ARG A 27 -25.47 -22.56 1.34
CA ARG A 27 -24.37 -23.52 1.50
C ARG A 27 -23.01 -22.78 1.59
N HIS A 28 -22.27 -22.96 2.68
CA HIS A 28 -20.98 -22.33 2.93
C HIS A 28 -19.99 -22.52 1.77
N GLN A 29 -19.92 -23.71 1.20
CA GLN A 29 -19.01 -24.04 0.08
C GLN A 29 -19.25 -23.15 -1.16
N VAL A 30 -20.53 -22.84 -1.48
CA VAL A 30 -20.87 -21.97 -2.62
C VAL A 30 -20.45 -20.53 -2.35
N LEU A 31 -20.63 -20.07 -1.11
CA LEU A 31 -20.20 -18.72 -0.68
C LEU A 31 -18.67 -18.58 -0.74
N VAL A 32 -17.94 -19.58 -0.20
CA VAL A 32 -16.47 -19.56 -0.21
C VAL A 32 -15.94 -19.62 -1.64
N PHE A 33 -16.57 -20.39 -2.53
CA PHE A 33 -16.16 -20.43 -3.94
C PHE A 33 -16.34 -19.06 -4.63
N GLY A 34 -17.47 -18.38 -4.40
CA GLY A 34 -17.71 -17.01 -4.86
C GLY A 34 -16.71 -16.02 -4.26
N LEU A 35 -16.41 -16.15 -2.96
CA LEU A 35 -15.46 -15.36 -2.22
C LEU A 35 -14.05 -15.42 -2.81
N VAL A 36 -13.56 -16.62 -3.16
CA VAL A 36 -12.22 -16.80 -3.78
C VAL A 36 -12.07 -15.93 -5.03
N PHE A 37 -13.06 -15.91 -5.91
CA PHE A 37 -13.02 -15.09 -7.12
C PHE A 37 -13.12 -13.59 -6.82
N VAL A 38 -13.87 -13.18 -5.81
CA VAL A 38 -13.92 -11.76 -5.36
C VAL A 38 -12.57 -11.34 -4.82
N VAL A 39 -11.98 -12.15 -3.92
CA VAL A 39 -10.65 -11.88 -3.34
C VAL A 39 -9.57 -11.86 -4.43
N ALA A 40 -9.60 -12.76 -5.41
CA ALA A 40 -8.67 -12.76 -6.54
C ALA A 40 -8.76 -11.46 -7.36
N GLY A 41 -9.98 -10.97 -7.63
CA GLY A 41 -10.18 -9.69 -8.33
C GLY A 41 -9.68 -8.49 -7.54
N LEU A 42 -9.91 -8.45 -6.23
CA LEU A 42 -9.39 -7.41 -5.33
C LEU A 42 -7.86 -7.46 -5.24
N ALA A 43 -7.30 -8.67 -5.13
CA ALA A 43 -5.87 -8.92 -5.11
C ALA A 43 -5.18 -8.45 -6.39
N PHE A 44 -5.78 -8.69 -7.56
CA PHE A 44 -5.30 -8.17 -8.84
C PHE A 44 -5.29 -6.63 -8.85
N LYS A 45 -6.37 -5.98 -8.40
CA LYS A 45 -6.47 -4.51 -8.34
C LYS A 45 -5.45 -3.89 -7.39
N LEU A 46 -5.23 -4.49 -6.23
CA LEU A 46 -4.18 -4.06 -5.30
C LEU A 46 -2.78 -4.39 -5.83
N GLY A 47 -2.67 -5.45 -6.66
CA GLY A 47 -1.43 -5.94 -7.22
C GLY A 47 -0.60 -6.72 -6.22
N VAL A 48 -1.24 -7.58 -5.47
CA VAL A 48 -0.58 -8.47 -4.50
C VAL A 48 -0.36 -9.87 -5.08
N VAL A 49 0.60 -10.58 -4.53
CA VAL A 49 0.93 -11.96 -4.92
C VAL A 49 -0.28 -12.88 -4.67
N PRO A 50 -0.62 -13.78 -5.62
CA PRO A 50 0.05 -14.10 -6.88
C PRO A 50 -0.39 -13.24 -8.08
N PHE A 51 -1.31 -12.32 -7.93
CA PHE A 51 -1.94 -11.54 -9.00
C PHE A 51 -1.19 -10.24 -9.35
N HIS A 52 0.08 -10.13 -8.99
CA HIS A 52 0.92 -8.92 -9.07
C HIS A 52 1.63 -8.71 -10.41
N MET A 53 1.70 -9.72 -11.26
CA MET A 53 2.60 -9.80 -12.43
C MET A 53 2.51 -8.60 -13.38
N TRP A 54 1.35 -7.97 -13.48
CA TRP A 54 1.10 -6.83 -14.35
C TRP A 54 1.77 -5.52 -13.88
N ILE A 55 1.99 -5.35 -12.56
CA ILE A 55 2.45 -4.07 -11.99
C ILE A 55 3.84 -3.68 -12.48
N PRO A 56 4.88 -4.53 -12.41
CA PRO A 56 6.22 -4.15 -12.84
C PRO A 56 6.28 -3.74 -14.31
N ASP A 57 5.60 -4.47 -15.17
CA ASP A 57 5.62 -4.22 -16.62
C ASP A 57 4.82 -2.97 -16.99
N VAL A 58 3.66 -2.75 -16.38
CA VAL A 58 2.84 -1.55 -16.58
C VAL A 58 3.54 -0.30 -16.04
N TYR A 59 4.14 -0.36 -14.84
CA TYR A 59 4.82 0.80 -14.25
C TYR A 59 6.05 1.19 -15.06
N GLN A 60 6.80 0.23 -15.58
CA GLN A 60 7.96 0.49 -16.42
C GLN A 60 7.56 0.96 -17.82
N GLY A 61 6.59 0.29 -18.46
CA GLY A 61 6.25 0.55 -19.87
C GLY A 61 5.33 1.75 -20.10
N ALA A 62 4.59 2.21 -19.08
CA ALA A 62 3.74 3.38 -19.21
C ALA A 62 4.54 4.69 -19.08
N PRO A 63 4.12 5.77 -19.75
CA PRO A 63 4.63 7.11 -19.48
C PRO A 63 4.52 7.45 -18.00
N THR A 64 5.52 8.15 -17.44
CA THR A 64 5.61 8.41 -15.99
C THR A 64 4.38 9.11 -15.41
N ALA A 65 3.72 9.99 -16.16
CA ALA A 65 2.47 10.64 -15.76
C ALA A 65 1.32 9.63 -15.55
N ILE A 66 1.24 8.61 -16.41
CA ILE A 66 0.24 7.52 -16.28
C ILE A 66 0.60 6.61 -15.11
N THR A 67 1.89 6.29 -14.93
CA THR A 67 2.37 5.49 -13.79
C THR A 67 2.05 6.18 -12.46
N LEU A 68 2.24 7.51 -12.36
CA LEU A 68 1.86 8.30 -11.19
C LEU A 68 0.37 8.16 -10.87
N MET A 69 -0.49 8.25 -11.87
CA MET A 69 -1.94 8.10 -11.70
C MET A 69 -2.31 6.68 -11.24
N ILE A 70 -1.77 5.65 -11.92
CA ILE A 70 -2.06 4.23 -11.59
C ILE A 70 -1.53 3.84 -10.21
N GLY A 71 -0.40 4.40 -9.79
CA GLY A 71 0.19 4.16 -8.47
C GLY A 71 -0.59 4.77 -7.30
N GLY A 72 -1.40 5.79 -7.57
CA GLY A 72 -2.15 6.56 -6.57
C GLY A 72 -3.64 6.21 -6.49
N ALA A 73 -4.45 6.89 -7.28
CA ALA A 73 -5.91 6.87 -7.18
C ALA A 73 -6.55 5.46 -7.22
N PRO A 74 -6.15 4.53 -8.10
CA PRO A 74 -6.72 3.19 -8.12
C PRO A 74 -6.46 2.37 -6.85
N LYS A 75 -5.40 2.67 -6.09
CA LYS A 75 -5.13 1.98 -4.82
C LYS A 75 -6.11 2.39 -3.73
N LEU A 76 -6.45 3.67 -3.66
CA LEU A 76 -7.50 4.17 -2.75
C LEU A 76 -8.86 3.54 -3.10
N ALA A 77 -9.23 3.52 -4.38
CA ALA A 77 -10.47 2.91 -4.85
C ALA A 77 -10.51 1.41 -4.57
N ALA A 78 -9.39 0.68 -4.80
CA ALA A 78 -9.31 -0.75 -4.53
C ALA A 78 -9.42 -1.06 -3.03
N PHE A 79 -8.85 -0.21 -2.17
CA PHE A 79 -9.03 -0.32 -0.73
C PHE A 79 -10.48 -0.09 -0.32
N ALA A 80 -11.11 0.99 -0.82
CA ALA A 80 -12.50 1.31 -0.49
C ALA A 80 -13.47 0.17 -0.90
N ILE A 81 -13.32 -0.39 -2.10
CA ILE A 81 -14.16 -1.52 -2.53
C ILE A 81 -13.88 -2.80 -1.75
N MET A 82 -12.62 -3.02 -1.33
CA MET A 82 -12.26 -4.14 -0.47
C MET A 82 -12.97 -4.04 0.90
N MET A 83 -12.99 -2.85 1.50
CA MET A 83 -13.74 -2.58 2.74
C MET A 83 -15.22 -2.90 2.57
N ARG A 84 -15.85 -2.36 1.53
CA ARG A 84 -17.27 -2.58 1.29
C ARG A 84 -17.64 -4.04 1.03
N LEU A 85 -16.83 -4.75 0.25
CA LEU A 85 -17.14 -6.14 -0.09
C LEU A 85 -16.80 -7.10 1.06
N LEU A 86 -15.59 -7.02 1.65
CA LEU A 86 -15.15 -7.98 2.65
C LEU A 86 -15.67 -7.66 4.05
N VAL A 87 -15.71 -6.37 4.43
CA VAL A 87 -16.06 -5.97 5.80
C VAL A 87 -17.56 -5.73 5.95
N GLU A 88 -18.20 -5.01 5.02
CA GLU A 88 -19.65 -4.77 5.12
C GLU A 88 -20.47 -5.98 4.66
N GLY A 89 -20.09 -6.61 3.52
CA GLY A 89 -20.89 -7.67 2.90
C GLY A 89 -20.52 -9.09 3.33
N LEU A 90 -19.24 -9.38 3.45
CA LEU A 90 -18.70 -10.73 3.62
C LEU A 90 -17.98 -10.95 4.95
N LEU A 91 -18.26 -10.10 5.96
CA LEU A 91 -17.68 -10.25 7.31
C LEU A 91 -17.99 -11.62 7.95
N PRO A 92 -19.17 -12.24 7.75
CA PRO A 92 -19.43 -13.58 8.28
C PRO A 92 -18.50 -14.66 7.72
N LEU A 93 -17.84 -14.40 6.58
CA LEU A 93 -16.83 -15.28 5.97
C LEU A 93 -15.39 -14.84 6.31
N ALA A 94 -15.21 -14.05 7.39
CA ALA A 94 -13.91 -13.47 7.74
C ALA A 94 -12.83 -14.54 7.95
N ILE A 95 -13.15 -15.67 8.55
CA ILE A 95 -12.20 -16.78 8.78
C ILE A 95 -11.61 -17.27 7.44
N ASP A 96 -12.44 -17.34 6.40
CA ASP A 96 -12.00 -17.81 5.09
C ASP A 96 -11.12 -16.77 4.37
N TRP A 97 -11.60 -15.50 4.24
CA TRP A 97 -10.83 -14.51 3.50
C TRP A 97 -9.59 -14.01 4.25
N GLN A 98 -9.54 -14.04 5.58
CA GLN A 98 -8.34 -13.68 6.35
C GLN A 98 -7.17 -14.63 6.05
N GLN A 99 -7.42 -15.94 5.94
CA GLN A 99 -6.39 -16.90 5.58
C GLN A 99 -5.81 -16.60 4.19
N MET A 100 -6.68 -16.28 3.23
CA MET A 100 -6.26 -15.89 1.88
C MET A 100 -5.41 -14.60 1.92
N LEU A 101 -5.86 -13.57 2.65
CA LEU A 101 -5.11 -12.31 2.80
C LEU A 101 -3.75 -12.54 3.47
N GLY A 102 -3.68 -13.40 4.48
CA GLY A 102 -2.43 -13.73 5.17
C GLY A 102 -1.38 -14.36 4.25
N ILE A 103 -1.78 -15.35 3.46
CA ILE A 103 -0.89 -16.00 2.48
C ILE A 103 -0.42 -14.98 1.42
N MET A 104 -1.36 -14.20 0.89
CA MET A 104 -1.04 -13.16 -0.10
C MET A 104 -0.14 -12.06 0.48
N ALA A 105 -0.32 -11.68 1.74
CA ALA A 105 0.52 -10.71 2.43
C ALA A 105 1.97 -11.20 2.56
N VAL A 106 2.14 -12.44 3.03
CA VAL A 106 3.47 -13.07 3.15
C VAL A 106 4.16 -13.14 1.80
N GLY A 107 3.47 -13.65 0.77
CA GLY A 107 4.00 -13.72 -0.58
C GLY A 107 4.37 -12.35 -1.15
N SER A 108 3.54 -11.33 -0.90
CA SER A 108 3.78 -9.96 -1.38
C SER A 108 4.96 -9.29 -0.70
N LEU A 109 5.10 -9.45 0.61
CA LEU A 109 6.24 -8.96 1.37
C LEU A 109 7.54 -9.63 0.92
N LEU A 110 7.53 -10.94 0.71
CA LEU A 110 8.71 -11.70 0.29
C LEU A 110 9.11 -11.36 -1.15
N ILE A 111 8.23 -11.61 -2.11
CA ILE A 111 8.52 -11.45 -3.55
C ILE A 111 8.75 -9.97 -3.89
N GLY A 112 7.92 -9.07 -3.37
CA GLY A 112 8.06 -7.64 -3.61
C GLY A 112 9.42 -7.11 -3.19
N ASN A 113 9.89 -7.41 -1.98
CA ASN A 113 11.18 -6.92 -1.50
C ASN A 113 12.37 -7.60 -2.20
N LEU A 114 12.36 -8.93 -2.37
CA LEU A 114 13.45 -9.64 -3.02
C LEU A 114 13.61 -9.25 -4.49
N ALA A 115 12.51 -9.12 -5.22
CA ALA A 115 12.56 -8.71 -6.61
C ALA A 115 12.98 -7.25 -6.78
N ALA A 116 12.59 -6.34 -5.86
CA ALA A 116 13.00 -4.94 -5.88
C ALA A 116 14.53 -4.75 -5.78
N ILE A 117 15.21 -5.59 -5.00
CA ILE A 117 16.67 -5.54 -4.85
C ILE A 117 17.39 -5.71 -6.20
N ALA A 118 16.90 -6.59 -7.06
CA ALA A 118 17.51 -6.92 -8.34
C ALA A 118 17.27 -5.87 -9.44
N GLN A 119 16.38 -4.90 -9.22
CA GLN A 119 16.01 -3.93 -10.25
C GLN A 119 17.04 -2.81 -10.41
N LYS A 120 17.33 -2.45 -11.66
CA LYS A 120 18.10 -1.26 -12.05
C LYS A 120 17.19 -0.12 -12.49
N ASN A 121 16.04 -0.45 -13.07
CA ASN A 121 15.02 0.51 -13.46
C ASN A 121 14.25 0.97 -12.21
N LEU A 122 14.21 2.30 -11.99
CA LEU A 122 13.62 2.91 -10.80
C LEU A 122 12.10 2.70 -10.73
N LYS A 123 11.40 2.87 -11.86
CA LYS A 123 9.93 2.66 -11.91
C LYS A 123 9.58 1.21 -11.61
N ARG A 124 10.35 0.27 -12.14
CA ARG A 124 10.16 -1.16 -11.87
C ARG A 124 10.51 -1.53 -10.42
N MET A 125 11.53 -0.92 -9.83
CA MET A 125 11.85 -1.08 -8.41
C MET A 125 10.71 -0.59 -7.52
N LEU A 126 10.15 0.60 -7.81
CA LEU A 126 9.00 1.16 -7.10
C LEU A 126 7.73 0.32 -7.32
N ALA A 127 7.58 -0.34 -8.46
CA ALA A 127 6.50 -1.28 -8.72
C ALA A 127 6.56 -2.50 -7.78
N TYR A 128 7.72 -3.13 -7.63
CA TYR A 128 7.91 -4.21 -6.65
C TYR A 128 7.78 -3.72 -5.21
N SER A 129 8.24 -2.52 -4.92
CA SER A 129 7.96 -1.84 -3.66
C SER A 129 6.46 -1.74 -3.39
N THR A 130 5.65 -1.32 -4.38
CA THR A 130 4.18 -1.26 -4.28
C THR A 130 3.58 -2.60 -3.85
N ILE A 131 4.05 -3.71 -4.45
CA ILE A 131 3.59 -5.06 -4.11
C ILE A 131 3.84 -5.36 -2.63
N SER A 132 5.05 -5.06 -2.15
CA SER A 132 5.40 -5.23 -0.73
C SER A 132 4.58 -4.33 0.19
N GLN A 133 4.38 -3.04 -0.16
CA GLN A 133 3.60 -2.11 0.66
C GLN A 133 2.13 -2.53 0.76
N MET A 134 1.54 -3.05 -0.32
CA MET A 134 0.19 -3.61 -0.26
C MET A 134 0.11 -4.86 0.62
N GLY A 135 1.19 -5.61 0.78
CA GLY A 135 1.30 -6.69 1.76
C GLY A 135 1.01 -6.23 3.19
N PHE A 136 1.52 -5.06 3.61
CA PHE A 136 1.18 -4.47 4.91
C PHE A 136 -0.31 -4.12 5.04
N VAL A 137 -0.93 -3.62 3.97
CA VAL A 137 -2.37 -3.35 3.95
C VAL A 137 -3.16 -4.63 4.20
N LEU A 138 -2.78 -5.74 3.54
CA LEU A 138 -3.43 -7.03 3.75
C LEU A 138 -3.24 -7.55 5.19
N LEU A 139 -2.06 -7.34 5.80
CA LEU A 139 -1.82 -7.70 7.20
C LEU A 139 -2.76 -6.94 8.15
N ALA A 140 -2.97 -5.65 7.95
CA ALA A 140 -3.92 -4.88 8.73
C ALA A 140 -5.36 -5.37 8.51
N MET A 141 -5.75 -5.62 7.26
CA MET A 141 -7.09 -6.10 6.94
C MET A 141 -7.40 -7.45 7.60
N MET A 142 -6.44 -8.39 7.61
CA MET A 142 -6.65 -9.69 8.23
C MET A 142 -6.70 -9.64 9.77
N SER A 143 -6.20 -8.59 10.41
CA SER A 143 -6.15 -8.49 11.87
C SER A 143 -7.45 -8.01 12.52
N GLY A 144 -8.47 -7.65 11.74
CA GLY A 144 -9.73 -7.09 12.25
C GLY A 144 -10.62 -8.10 12.97
N VAL A 145 -10.56 -9.38 12.63
CA VAL A 145 -11.30 -10.45 13.33
C VAL A 145 -10.31 -11.41 13.96
N VAL A 146 -10.39 -11.61 15.28
CA VAL A 146 -9.45 -12.44 16.02
C VAL A 146 -10.17 -13.70 16.53
N ALA A 147 -9.66 -14.89 16.18
CA ALA A 147 -10.26 -16.17 16.56
C ALA A 147 -11.78 -16.26 16.27
N GLY A 148 -12.20 -15.73 15.13
CA GLY A 148 -13.61 -15.71 14.70
C GLY A 148 -14.50 -14.70 15.44
N LYS A 149 -13.93 -13.87 16.31
CA LYS A 149 -14.67 -12.82 17.03
C LYS A 149 -14.40 -11.47 16.38
N ALA A 150 -15.48 -10.81 15.98
CA ALA A 150 -15.48 -9.44 15.46
C ALA A 150 -15.77 -8.48 16.60
N ASP A 151 -14.75 -8.12 17.37
CA ASP A 151 -14.85 -7.07 18.39
C ASP A 151 -14.73 -5.70 17.73
N LEU A 152 -15.64 -4.77 18.07
CA LEU A 152 -15.74 -3.48 17.40
C LEU A 152 -14.45 -2.66 17.50
N LEU A 153 -13.82 -2.63 18.65
CA LEU A 153 -12.56 -1.91 18.86
C LEU A 153 -11.43 -2.49 18.03
N THR A 154 -11.38 -3.82 17.94
CA THR A 154 -10.37 -4.53 17.12
C THR A 154 -10.58 -4.26 15.63
N LEU A 155 -11.84 -4.30 15.16
CA LEU A 155 -12.19 -3.96 13.78
C LEU A 155 -11.79 -2.51 13.44
N GLU A 156 -12.17 -1.55 14.29
CA GLU A 156 -11.86 -0.14 14.10
C GLU A 156 -10.36 0.11 14.04
N ASN A 157 -9.58 -0.44 14.99
CA ASN A 157 -8.14 -0.28 15.02
C ASN A 157 -7.44 -0.91 13.80
N ALA A 158 -7.85 -2.09 13.39
CA ALA A 158 -7.26 -2.79 12.25
C ALA A 158 -7.52 -2.05 10.93
N TYR A 159 -8.78 -1.69 10.68
CA TYR A 159 -9.17 -1.10 9.40
C TYR A 159 -8.80 0.38 9.29
N SER A 160 -8.79 1.13 10.40
CA SER A 160 -8.25 2.49 10.42
C SER A 160 -6.73 2.50 10.18
N SER A 161 -6.00 1.53 10.72
CA SER A 161 -4.57 1.34 10.41
C SER A 161 -4.33 1.01 8.94
N ALA A 162 -5.17 0.14 8.34
CA ALA A 162 -5.11 -0.16 6.90
C ALA A 162 -5.39 1.09 6.05
N MET A 163 -6.42 1.86 6.40
CA MET A 163 -6.79 3.09 5.70
C MET A 163 -5.68 4.15 5.80
N PHE A 164 -5.15 4.37 7.00
CA PHE A 164 -4.02 5.28 7.23
C PHE A 164 -2.80 4.87 6.39
N TYR A 165 -2.52 3.56 6.32
CA TYR A 165 -1.42 3.02 5.52
C TYR A 165 -1.60 3.34 4.03
N VAL A 166 -2.76 3.06 3.47
CA VAL A 166 -3.02 3.31 2.04
C VAL A 166 -2.93 4.80 1.72
N VAL A 167 -3.50 5.68 2.55
CA VAL A 167 -3.45 7.13 2.35
C VAL A 167 -2.01 7.63 2.40
N SER A 168 -1.24 7.26 3.42
CA SER A 168 0.17 7.67 3.56
C SER A 168 1.05 7.11 2.44
N TYR A 169 0.80 5.87 2.00
CA TYR A 169 1.46 5.26 0.85
C TYR A 169 1.19 6.05 -0.44
N VAL A 170 -0.07 6.40 -0.72
CA VAL A 170 -0.43 7.15 -1.93
C VAL A 170 0.23 8.53 -1.93
N LEU A 171 0.21 9.28 -0.82
CA LEU A 171 0.91 10.55 -0.71
C LEU A 171 2.41 10.41 -1.02
N THR A 172 3.05 9.38 -0.47
CA THR A 172 4.48 9.13 -0.70
C THR A 172 4.77 8.77 -2.15
N THR A 173 3.92 7.94 -2.76
CA THR A 173 4.06 7.50 -4.15
C THR A 173 3.87 8.63 -5.14
N LEU A 174 2.87 9.50 -4.92
CA LEU A 174 2.63 10.68 -5.76
C LEU A 174 3.84 11.63 -5.76
N ALA A 175 4.47 11.86 -4.61
CA ALA A 175 5.68 12.69 -4.54
C ALA A 175 6.86 12.01 -5.26
N ALA A 176 7.09 10.72 -5.03
CA ALA A 176 8.21 9.99 -5.63
C ALA A 176 8.10 9.96 -7.18
N PHE A 177 6.94 9.56 -7.73
CA PHE A 177 6.72 9.59 -9.17
C PHE A 177 6.65 11.02 -9.74
N GLY A 178 6.18 12.00 -8.95
CA GLY A 178 6.20 13.41 -9.32
C GLY A 178 7.62 13.91 -9.55
N ILE A 179 8.60 13.46 -8.75
CA ILE A 179 10.02 13.81 -8.97
C ILE A 179 10.57 13.08 -10.20
N ILE A 180 10.25 11.81 -10.41
CA ILE A 180 10.66 11.10 -11.62
C ILE A 180 10.13 11.82 -12.87
N LEU A 181 8.86 12.22 -12.84
CA LEU A 181 8.23 12.98 -13.92
C LEU A 181 8.92 14.33 -14.17
N LEU A 182 9.32 15.04 -13.10
CA LEU A 182 10.06 16.29 -13.20
C LEU A 182 11.45 16.11 -13.84
N LEU A 183 12.09 14.97 -13.62
CA LEU A 183 13.39 14.65 -14.19
C LEU A 183 13.32 14.19 -15.64
N ALA A 184 12.13 13.76 -16.09
CA ALA A 184 11.89 13.39 -17.47
C ALA A 184 12.03 14.61 -18.40
N ARG A 185 12.55 14.38 -19.61
CA ARG A 185 12.73 15.37 -20.68
C ARG A 185 12.18 14.81 -21.97
N GLU A 186 12.07 15.63 -22.99
CA GLU A 186 11.69 15.19 -24.32
C GLU A 186 12.65 14.09 -24.81
N GLY A 187 12.12 12.89 -25.05
CA GLY A 187 12.90 11.71 -25.43
C GLY A 187 13.70 11.01 -24.33
N PHE A 188 13.53 11.44 -23.03
CA PHE A 188 14.24 10.85 -21.89
C PHE A 188 13.36 10.77 -20.64
N GLU A 189 12.98 9.57 -20.25
CA GLU A 189 12.03 9.32 -19.13
C GLU A 189 12.69 9.25 -17.73
N SER A 190 14.03 9.30 -17.61
CA SER A 190 14.75 9.19 -16.33
C SER A 190 14.35 7.97 -15.51
N GLU A 191 14.39 6.80 -16.13
CA GLU A 191 13.86 5.55 -15.56
C GLU A 191 14.87 4.74 -14.76
N GLU A 192 16.17 4.92 -15.03
CA GLU A 192 17.23 4.16 -14.38
C GLU A 192 17.64 4.80 -13.04
N ILE A 193 18.01 3.96 -12.07
CA ILE A 193 18.51 4.46 -10.77
C ILE A 193 19.75 5.35 -10.95
N SER A 194 20.59 5.02 -11.94
CA SER A 194 21.77 5.81 -12.30
C SER A 194 21.44 7.24 -12.74
N ASP A 195 20.26 7.48 -13.32
CA ASP A 195 19.85 8.81 -13.79
C ASP A 195 19.70 9.82 -12.65
N LEU A 196 19.51 9.33 -11.43
CA LEU A 196 19.47 10.14 -10.22
C LEU A 196 20.87 10.47 -9.66
N ALA A 197 21.97 9.99 -10.28
CA ALA A 197 23.31 10.23 -9.76
C ALA A 197 23.60 11.72 -9.60
N GLY A 198 24.06 12.10 -8.41
CA GLY A 198 24.39 13.47 -8.06
C GLY A 198 23.19 14.43 -8.06
N LEU A 199 21.95 13.95 -7.93
CA LEU A 199 20.76 14.80 -7.90
C LEU A 199 20.85 15.88 -6.83
N ASN A 200 21.47 15.59 -5.69
CA ASN A 200 21.68 16.58 -4.62
C ASN A 200 22.55 17.75 -5.08
N GLN A 201 23.54 17.54 -5.95
CA GLN A 201 24.37 18.64 -6.49
C GLN A 201 23.62 19.45 -7.54
N ARG A 202 22.69 18.83 -8.29
CA ARG A 202 21.89 19.46 -9.36
C ARG A 202 20.67 20.18 -8.81
N SER A 203 20.02 19.64 -7.78
CA SER A 203 18.86 20.21 -7.10
C SER A 203 18.67 19.60 -5.70
N PRO A 204 19.22 20.24 -4.66
CA PRO A 204 19.10 19.76 -3.28
C PRO A 204 17.66 19.60 -2.81
N LEU A 205 16.76 20.49 -3.24
CA LEU A 205 15.35 20.43 -2.86
C LEU A 205 14.68 19.13 -3.31
N TYR A 206 14.82 18.76 -4.60
CA TYR A 206 14.17 17.57 -5.14
C TYR A 206 14.86 16.28 -4.66
N ALA A 207 16.17 16.32 -4.45
CA ALA A 207 16.90 15.22 -3.81
C ALA A 207 16.39 15.02 -2.37
N GLY A 208 16.16 16.11 -1.62
CA GLY A 208 15.61 16.05 -0.27
C GLY A 208 14.18 15.47 -0.22
N VAL A 209 13.29 15.93 -1.09
CA VAL A 209 11.92 15.39 -1.17
C VAL A 209 11.94 13.92 -1.55
N MET A 210 12.75 13.49 -2.55
CA MET A 210 12.87 12.10 -2.93
C MET A 210 13.44 11.25 -1.79
N ALA A 211 14.44 11.74 -1.07
CA ALA A 211 14.98 11.04 0.10
C ALA A 211 13.93 10.86 1.20
N VAL A 212 13.13 11.88 1.49
CA VAL A 212 12.00 11.78 2.44
C VAL A 212 10.99 10.74 1.98
N CYS A 213 10.64 10.68 0.69
CA CYS A 213 9.76 9.64 0.15
C CYS A 213 10.34 8.23 0.34
N LEU A 214 11.59 8.02 -0.03
CA LEU A 214 12.25 6.72 0.05
C LEU A 214 12.44 6.26 1.51
N LEU A 215 12.83 7.16 2.40
CA LEU A 215 12.94 6.88 3.85
C LEU A 215 11.58 6.59 4.48
N SER A 216 10.52 7.27 4.01
CA SER A 216 9.14 6.99 4.43
C SER A 216 8.71 5.58 3.99
N LEU A 217 8.95 5.19 2.74
CA LEU A 217 8.67 3.84 2.25
C LEU A 217 9.50 2.77 3.00
N ALA A 218 10.74 3.07 3.34
CA ALA A 218 11.56 2.21 4.18
C ALA A 218 10.96 2.03 5.59
N GLY A 219 10.23 3.03 6.07
CA GLY A 219 9.63 3.03 7.41
C GLY A 219 10.59 3.52 8.48
N LEU A 220 11.35 4.59 8.18
CA LEU A 220 12.27 5.19 9.15
C LEU A 220 11.64 6.39 9.87
N PRO A 221 11.79 6.47 11.21
CA PRO A 221 11.35 7.64 11.97
C PRO A 221 12.10 8.90 11.50
N PRO A 222 11.50 10.10 11.55
CA PRO A 222 10.15 10.43 12.06
C PRO A 222 9.07 10.52 10.95
N LEU A 223 9.20 9.75 9.87
CA LEU A 223 8.33 9.85 8.68
C LEU A 223 7.03 9.07 8.83
N VAL A 224 6.01 9.49 8.06
CA VAL A 224 4.65 8.89 8.13
C VAL A 224 4.64 7.38 7.85
N GLY A 225 5.49 6.88 6.99
CA GLY A 225 5.59 5.45 6.69
C GLY A 225 6.05 4.60 7.88
N PHE A 226 6.85 5.15 8.79
CA PHE A 226 7.17 4.48 10.05
C PHE A 226 5.92 4.28 10.90
N TYR A 227 5.15 5.35 11.12
CA TYR A 227 3.93 5.27 11.91
C TYR A 227 2.89 4.35 11.25
N ALA A 228 2.75 4.40 9.93
CA ALA A 228 1.87 3.51 9.18
C ALA A 228 2.22 2.03 9.40
N LYS A 229 3.50 1.66 9.30
CA LYS A 229 3.95 0.29 9.60
C LYS A 229 3.74 -0.07 11.06
N LEU A 230 4.09 0.82 11.97
CA LEU A 230 3.92 0.62 13.41
C LEU A 230 2.46 0.34 13.78
N SER A 231 1.51 1.12 13.25
CA SER A 231 0.08 0.92 13.52
C SER A 231 -0.40 -0.46 13.07
N VAL A 232 0.02 -0.92 11.87
CA VAL A 232 -0.29 -2.27 11.39
C VAL A 232 0.32 -3.35 12.29
N LEU A 233 1.57 -3.19 12.69
CA LEU A 233 2.22 -4.17 13.58
C LEU A 233 1.55 -4.23 14.94
N GLN A 234 1.09 -3.08 15.46
CA GLN A 234 0.35 -3.02 16.73
C GLN A 234 -0.96 -3.81 16.67
N THR A 235 -1.71 -3.76 15.55
CA THR A 235 -2.95 -4.56 15.42
C THR A 235 -2.66 -6.06 15.40
N LEU A 236 -1.57 -6.49 14.77
CA LEU A 236 -1.17 -7.89 14.77
C LEU A 236 -0.77 -8.36 16.18
N VAL A 237 0.06 -7.59 16.87
CA VAL A 237 0.55 -7.94 18.23
C VAL A 237 -0.60 -7.90 19.25
N ALA A 238 -1.51 -6.93 19.13
CA ALA A 238 -2.68 -6.79 20.01
C ALA A 238 -3.63 -8.01 19.95
N SER A 239 -3.59 -8.80 18.86
CA SER A 239 -4.37 -10.04 18.77
C SER A 239 -3.99 -11.09 19.81
N GLY A 240 -2.76 -11.04 20.35
CA GLY A 240 -2.21 -12.03 21.27
C GLY A 240 -1.96 -13.42 20.64
N LEU A 241 -2.26 -13.63 19.36
CA LEU A 241 -2.08 -14.91 18.70
C LEU A 241 -0.63 -15.10 18.26
N PRO A 242 0.03 -16.24 18.61
CA PRO A 242 1.41 -16.50 18.21
C PRO A 242 1.65 -16.42 16.70
N SER A 243 0.68 -16.84 15.88
CA SER A 243 0.75 -16.75 14.41
C SER A 243 0.81 -15.30 13.92
N TYR A 244 0.02 -14.39 14.51
CA TYR A 244 -0.01 -12.99 14.13
C TYR A 244 1.23 -12.24 14.62
N ILE A 245 1.73 -12.60 15.81
CA ILE A 245 3.02 -12.09 16.30
C ILE A 245 4.16 -12.55 15.36
N GLY A 246 4.14 -13.80 14.92
CA GLY A 246 5.09 -14.32 13.92
C GLY A 246 5.03 -13.56 12.58
N LEU A 247 3.82 -13.22 12.11
CA LEU A 247 3.63 -12.37 10.93
C LEU A 247 4.17 -10.95 11.14
N ALA A 248 4.00 -10.38 12.33
CA ALA A 248 4.55 -9.06 12.65
C ALA A 248 6.08 -9.08 12.61
N VAL A 249 6.72 -10.09 13.21
CA VAL A 249 8.19 -10.27 13.15
C VAL A 249 8.65 -10.45 11.70
N PHE A 250 7.97 -11.28 10.91
CA PHE A 250 8.28 -11.48 9.50
C PHE A 250 8.16 -10.16 8.72
N ALA A 251 7.12 -9.37 8.95
CA ALA A 251 6.92 -8.09 8.28
C ALA A 251 8.01 -7.06 8.62
N VAL A 252 8.50 -7.05 9.87
CA VAL A 252 9.64 -6.23 10.29
C VAL A 252 10.91 -6.65 9.56
N LEU A 253 11.21 -7.95 9.49
CA LEU A 253 12.37 -8.46 8.76
C LEU A 253 12.31 -8.11 7.26
N MET A 254 11.14 -8.25 6.64
CA MET A 254 10.94 -7.86 5.24
C MET A 254 11.03 -6.33 5.04
N SER A 255 10.63 -5.53 6.02
CA SER A 255 10.84 -4.08 5.97
C SER A 255 12.31 -3.70 6.02
N LEU A 256 13.12 -4.42 6.81
CA LEU A 256 14.58 -4.24 6.86
C LEU A 256 15.22 -4.59 5.52
N VAL A 257 14.81 -5.69 4.89
CA VAL A 257 15.23 -6.05 3.53
C VAL A 257 14.86 -4.94 2.54
N GLY A 258 13.65 -4.38 2.68
CA GLY A 258 13.17 -3.26 1.87
C GLY A 258 14.01 -1.99 2.01
N ALA A 259 14.50 -1.68 3.21
CA ALA A 259 15.32 -0.51 3.44
C ALA A 259 16.57 -0.49 2.56
N PHE A 260 17.15 -1.65 2.22
CA PHE A 260 18.36 -1.76 1.42
C PHE A 260 18.21 -1.09 0.04
N TYR A 261 17.18 -1.41 -0.74
CA TYR A 261 17.05 -0.85 -2.07
C TYR A 261 16.65 0.62 -2.07
N TYR A 262 15.94 1.10 -1.07
CA TYR A 262 15.67 2.54 -0.92
C TYR A 262 16.96 3.33 -0.57
N LEU A 263 17.75 2.82 0.36
CA LEU A 263 19.03 3.43 0.73
C LEU A 263 20.03 3.41 -0.43
N ARG A 264 20.00 2.37 -1.28
CA ARG A 264 20.80 2.32 -2.51
C ARG A 264 20.48 3.50 -3.44
N VAL A 265 19.21 3.85 -3.64
CA VAL A 265 18.83 5.02 -4.44
C VAL A 265 19.31 6.32 -3.80
N ILE A 266 19.13 6.46 -2.49
CA ILE A 266 19.62 7.64 -1.74
C ILE A 266 21.14 7.76 -1.88
N LYS A 267 21.88 6.66 -1.79
CA LYS A 267 23.33 6.64 -2.00
C LYS A 267 23.70 7.20 -3.39
N VAL A 268 23.01 6.79 -4.43
CA VAL A 268 23.26 7.26 -5.80
C VAL A 268 22.97 8.77 -5.92
N MET A 269 21.88 9.25 -5.30
CA MET A 269 21.49 10.66 -5.36
C MET A 269 22.46 11.60 -4.66
N TYR A 270 23.06 11.17 -3.54
CA TYR A 270 23.86 12.03 -2.68
C TYR A 270 25.36 11.87 -2.82
N PHE A 271 25.85 10.66 -3.16
CA PHE A 271 27.27 10.32 -3.09
C PHE A 271 27.90 10.01 -4.46
N ASP A 272 27.12 9.71 -5.49
CA ASP A 272 27.66 9.47 -6.82
C ASP A 272 27.82 10.79 -7.60
N ALA A 273 28.80 10.85 -8.49
CA ALA A 273 29.03 12.03 -9.33
C ALA A 273 27.86 12.22 -10.33
N PRO A 274 27.43 13.45 -10.59
CA PRO A 274 26.35 13.71 -11.54
C PRO A 274 26.77 13.34 -12.97
N ILE A 275 25.90 12.63 -13.67
CA ILE A 275 26.10 12.28 -15.07
C ILE A 275 25.85 13.51 -15.97
N THR A 276 24.94 14.40 -15.55
CA THR A 276 24.61 15.63 -16.29
C THR A 276 24.75 16.84 -15.36
N VAL A 277 25.30 17.92 -15.88
CA VAL A 277 25.57 19.15 -15.11
C VAL A 277 24.36 20.11 -15.09
N SER A 278 23.31 19.83 -15.86
CA SER A 278 22.13 20.70 -15.96
C SER A 278 21.37 20.75 -14.63
N THR A 279 21.11 21.95 -14.15
CA THR A 279 20.21 22.17 -13.01
C THR A 279 18.78 21.77 -13.36
N VAL A 280 18.07 21.18 -12.38
CA VAL A 280 16.65 20.84 -12.54
C VAL A 280 15.82 22.05 -12.17
N SER A 281 15.13 22.62 -13.14
CA SER A 281 14.17 23.71 -12.90
C SER A 281 12.75 23.21 -13.07
N ALA A 282 11.84 23.66 -12.22
CA ALA A 282 10.41 23.36 -12.31
C ALA A 282 9.60 24.66 -12.26
N PRO A 283 8.43 24.69 -12.91
CA PRO A 283 7.43 25.72 -12.69
C PRO A 283 7.09 25.85 -11.19
N MET A 284 6.67 27.04 -10.77
CA MET A 284 6.45 27.34 -9.34
C MET A 284 5.36 26.46 -8.71
N ASP A 285 4.30 26.16 -9.45
CA ASP A 285 3.20 25.28 -9.05
C ASP A 285 3.69 23.86 -8.75
N VAL A 286 4.47 23.25 -9.64
CA VAL A 286 5.06 21.92 -9.44
C VAL A 286 6.01 21.92 -8.24
N ARG A 287 6.84 22.97 -8.10
CA ARG A 287 7.75 23.11 -6.97
C ARG A 287 7.00 23.16 -5.65
N VAL A 288 5.92 23.95 -5.57
CA VAL A 288 5.08 24.07 -4.37
C VAL A 288 4.43 22.74 -4.03
N VAL A 289 3.80 22.08 -5.00
CA VAL A 289 3.12 20.80 -4.79
C VAL A 289 4.07 19.72 -4.25
N LEU A 290 5.24 19.55 -4.87
CA LEU A 290 6.22 18.54 -4.43
C LEU A 290 6.80 18.88 -3.04
N THR A 291 7.07 20.15 -2.76
CA THR A 291 7.61 20.58 -1.46
C THR A 291 6.57 20.39 -0.35
N VAL A 292 5.32 20.79 -0.59
CA VAL A 292 4.21 20.61 0.36
C VAL A 292 3.97 19.13 0.62
N ASN A 293 3.96 18.29 -0.43
CA ASN A 293 3.79 16.86 -0.25
C ASN A 293 4.94 16.24 0.57
N GLY A 294 6.20 16.60 0.27
CA GLY A 294 7.36 16.16 1.08
C GLY A 294 7.28 16.62 2.55
N ALA A 295 6.85 17.86 2.79
CA ALA A 295 6.63 18.37 4.15
C ALA A 295 5.51 17.62 4.87
N LEU A 296 4.41 17.29 4.18
CA LEU A 296 3.31 16.50 4.75
C LEU A 296 3.77 15.11 5.22
N LEU A 297 4.70 14.46 4.53
CA LEU A 297 5.23 13.16 4.97
C LEU A 297 5.98 13.26 6.30
N LEU A 298 6.62 14.38 6.58
CA LEU A 298 7.24 14.67 7.88
C LEU A 298 6.20 15.03 8.93
N ILE A 299 5.30 15.98 8.61
CA ILE A 299 4.28 16.47 9.54
C ILE A 299 3.37 15.32 10.00
N LEU A 300 2.87 14.51 9.07
CA LEU A 300 2.02 13.37 9.39
C LEU A 300 2.76 12.23 10.11
N GLY A 301 4.09 12.18 9.98
CA GLY A 301 4.90 11.23 10.74
C GLY A 301 5.10 11.64 12.20
N VAL A 302 5.27 12.94 12.45
CA VAL A 302 5.42 13.49 13.81
C VAL A 302 4.06 13.70 14.50
N LEU A 303 3.03 14.09 13.74
CA LEU A 303 1.68 14.40 14.23
C LEU A 303 0.62 13.52 13.50
N PRO A 304 0.67 12.19 13.64
CA PRO A 304 -0.22 11.29 12.91
C PRO A 304 -1.67 11.32 13.42
N GLY A 305 -1.90 11.82 14.64
CA GLY A 305 -3.18 11.72 15.35
C GLY A 305 -4.36 12.31 14.58
N GLY A 306 -4.17 13.43 13.88
CA GLY A 306 -5.24 14.06 13.10
C GLY A 306 -5.75 13.18 11.95
N LEU A 307 -4.84 12.64 11.14
CA LEU A 307 -5.18 11.75 10.04
C LEU A 307 -5.71 10.41 10.54
N MET A 308 -5.11 9.85 11.61
CA MET A 308 -5.59 8.60 12.22
C MET A 308 -7.00 8.73 12.76
N ALA A 309 -7.34 9.85 13.41
CA ALA A 309 -8.68 10.12 13.91
C ALA A 309 -9.71 10.20 12.76
N LEU A 310 -9.35 10.84 11.64
CA LEU A 310 -10.21 10.87 10.44
C LEU A 310 -10.43 9.45 9.86
N CYS A 311 -9.39 8.64 9.81
CA CYS A 311 -9.49 7.24 9.38
C CYS A 311 -10.41 6.44 10.33
N ALA A 312 -10.23 6.59 11.64
CA ALA A 312 -11.06 5.91 12.65
C ALA A 312 -12.53 6.32 12.53
N GLN A 313 -12.83 7.61 12.39
CA GLN A 313 -14.19 8.11 12.18
C GLN A 313 -14.84 7.57 10.90
N ALA A 314 -14.06 7.50 9.80
CA ALA A 314 -14.55 6.96 8.53
C ALA A 314 -14.89 5.46 8.65
N ILE A 315 -14.03 4.71 9.33
CA ILE A 315 -14.24 3.27 9.57
C ILE A 315 -15.42 3.04 10.52
N ALA A 316 -15.53 3.80 11.62
CA ALA A 316 -16.66 3.72 12.54
C ALA A 316 -18.02 3.90 11.80
N LYS A 317 -18.10 4.92 10.92
CA LYS A 317 -19.29 5.11 10.08
C LYS A 317 -19.56 3.93 9.14
N THR A 318 -18.51 3.31 8.61
CA THR A 318 -18.64 2.14 7.72
C THR A 318 -19.13 0.91 8.49
N LEU A 319 -18.71 0.76 9.74
CA LEU A 319 -19.15 -0.32 10.64
C LEU A 319 -20.54 -0.09 11.25
N GLY A 320 -21.15 1.07 11.04
CA GLY A 320 -22.50 1.40 11.52
C GLY A 320 -22.55 1.86 12.97
N THR A 321 -21.47 2.43 13.47
CA THR A 321 -21.32 2.97 14.82
C THR A 321 -21.17 4.48 14.85
#